data_3d878eb64703a79e4b355303a64117f6
#
_entry.id   3d878eb64703a79e4b355303a64117f6
#
_cell.length_a   1.000
_cell.length_b   1.000
_cell.length_c   1.000
_cell.angle_alpha   90.00
_cell.angle_beta   90.00
_cell.angle_gamma   90.00
#
_symmetry.space_group_name_H-M   'P 1'
#
loop_
_entity.id
_entity.type
_entity.pdbx_description
1 polymer ?
#
loop_
_entity_poly.entity_id
_entity_poly.type
_entity_poly.pdbx_seq_one_letter_code
_entity_poly.pdbx_strand_id
1 'polypeptide(L)'
;CLRQGVEPDFVFLSDPQYWNARHIQGLSSLSSILVTEVAAYPSVFRFSCKEIVLSDSWYPVGRYFADKGLKKGLLGTGGSIATSAWDFCRFCGCKRIFLAGVDLGFPQKKTHAKGSTFEEKVHTTADRLHPAETSGVSALFSAPYSLGTSYAGNPMITDSRMKLYAWWFESHVASHPEAPTYSLTKDSLKIPGIALFPLEELLEQNGA
;
A
#
# COMPACT_ATOMS: atom_id res chain seq x y z
N CYS A 1 -3.34 -9.81 -6.32
CA CYS A 1 -4.75 -10.21 -6.42
C CYS A 1 -5.08 -10.73 -7.82
N LEU A 2 -5.13 -9.90 -8.87
CA LEU A 2 -5.57 -10.29 -10.22
C LEU A 2 -4.82 -11.50 -10.80
N ARG A 3 -3.49 -11.58 -10.62
CA ARG A 3 -2.69 -12.76 -11.06
C ARG A 3 -3.04 -14.05 -10.31
N GLN A 4 -3.72 -13.95 -9.18
CA GLN A 4 -4.20 -15.08 -8.37
C GLN A 4 -5.71 -15.33 -8.55
N GLY A 5 -6.33 -14.70 -9.54
CA GLY A 5 -7.75 -14.84 -9.82
C GLY A 5 -8.67 -14.14 -8.81
N VAL A 6 -8.11 -13.24 -7.99
CA VAL A 6 -8.88 -12.43 -7.03
C VAL A 6 -9.11 -11.05 -7.61
N GLU A 7 -10.34 -10.68 -7.88
CA GLU A 7 -10.72 -9.34 -8.31
C GLU A 7 -11.04 -8.46 -7.09
N PRO A 8 -10.26 -7.41 -6.83
CA PRO A 8 -10.55 -6.46 -5.76
C PRO A 8 -11.69 -5.52 -6.16
N ASP A 9 -12.47 -5.03 -5.20
CA ASP A 9 -13.48 -3.99 -5.47
C ASP A 9 -12.82 -2.67 -5.86
N PHE A 10 -11.69 -2.33 -5.23
CA PHE A 10 -10.94 -1.10 -5.48
C PHE A 10 -9.46 -1.38 -5.73
N VAL A 11 -8.90 -0.67 -6.70
CA VAL A 11 -7.46 -0.64 -6.98
C VAL A 11 -6.97 0.78 -6.75
N PHE A 12 -5.92 0.95 -5.93
CA PHE A 12 -5.34 2.26 -5.63
C PHE A 12 -3.99 2.42 -6.31
N LEU A 13 -3.82 3.51 -7.04
CA LEU A 13 -2.58 3.82 -7.74
C LEU A 13 -2.46 5.34 -7.93
N SER A 14 -1.55 6.02 -7.23
CA SER A 14 -1.46 7.48 -7.24
C SER A 14 -0.08 8.04 -7.61
N ASP A 15 0.96 7.21 -7.62
CA ASP A 15 2.32 7.68 -7.88
C ASP A 15 2.50 8.10 -9.36
N PRO A 16 3.06 9.29 -9.65
CA PRO A 16 3.30 9.77 -11.01
C PRO A 16 4.44 9.05 -11.74
N GLN A 17 5.16 8.13 -11.08
CA GLN A 17 6.29 7.44 -11.67
C GLN A 17 5.87 6.34 -12.66
N TYR A 18 6.66 6.18 -13.72
CA TYR A 18 6.48 5.12 -14.71
C TYR A 18 6.38 3.71 -14.08
N TRP A 19 7.23 3.42 -13.09
CA TRP A 19 7.27 2.11 -12.46
C TRP A 19 5.96 1.75 -11.73
N ASN A 20 5.23 2.73 -11.25
CA ASN A 20 3.95 2.51 -10.62
C ASN A 20 2.90 1.98 -11.61
N ALA A 21 2.86 2.54 -12.81
CA ALA A 21 1.98 2.06 -13.87
C ALA A 21 2.30 0.61 -14.32
N ARG A 22 3.53 0.15 -14.15
CA ARG A 22 3.94 -1.23 -14.45
C ARG A 22 3.22 -2.28 -13.62
N HIS A 23 2.78 -1.93 -12.41
CA HIS A 23 2.04 -2.86 -11.53
C HIS A 23 0.73 -3.36 -12.15
N ILE A 24 0.10 -2.56 -12.99
CA ILE A 24 -1.17 -2.89 -13.64
C ILE A 24 -1.04 -3.14 -15.15
N GLN A 25 0.16 -3.05 -15.69
CA GLN A 25 0.38 -3.22 -17.13
C GLN A 25 0.00 -4.63 -17.59
N GLY A 26 -0.83 -4.70 -18.64
CA GLY A 26 -1.33 -5.96 -19.19
C GLY A 26 -2.37 -6.67 -18.32
N LEU A 27 -2.84 -6.01 -17.27
CA LEU A 27 -3.92 -6.50 -16.41
C LEU A 27 -5.22 -5.75 -16.75
N SER A 28 -6.34 -6.40 -16.43
CA SER A 28 -7.69 -5.83 -16.51
C SER A 28 -8.52 -6.36 -15.34
N SER A 29 -9.47 -5.57 -14.88
CA SER A 29 -10.47 -5.99 -13.89
C SER A 29 -11.75 -5.19 -14.10
N LEU A 30 -12.67 -5.74 -14.86
CA LEU A 30 -13.91 -5.06 -15.27
C LEU A 30 -14.89 -4.86 -14.11
N SER A 31 -14.67 -5.51 -12.98
CA SER A 31 -15.45 -5.35 -11.75
C SER A 31 -14.88 -4.30 -10.82
N SER A 32 -13.57 -4.01 -10.91
CA SER A 32 -12.88 -3.10 -10.00
C SER A 32 -13.06 -1.62 -10.35
N ILE A 33 -13.02 -0.78 -9.33
CA ILE A 33 -12.94 0.68 -9.46
C ILE A 33 -11.49 1.10 -9.22
N LEU A 34 -10.89 1.84 -10.16
CA LEU A 34 -9.58 2.44 -9.98
C LEU A 34 -9.70 3.78 -9.24
N VAL A 35 -9.09 3.89 -8.07
CA VAL A 35 -8.95 5.15 -7.32
C VAL A 35 -7.56 5.70 -7.55
N THR A 36 -7.47 6.90 -8.15
CA THR A 36 -6.18 7.48 -8.54
C THR A 36 -6.19 9.01 -8.41
N GLU A 37 -5.02 9.62 -8.43
CA GLU A 37 -4.86 11.06 -8.47
C GLU A 37 -4.79 11.57 -9.92
N VAL A 38 -5.16 12.83 -10.11
CA VAL A 38 -5.02 13.50 -11.42
C VAL A 38 -3.56 13.61 -11.90
N ALA A 39 -2.60 13.50 -10.97
CA ALA A 39 -1.17 13.55 -11.26
C ALA A 39 -0.54 12.17 -11.51
N ALA A 40 -1.32 11.09 -11.49
CA ALA A 40 -0.81 9.73 -11.73
C ALA A 40 -0.20 9.59 -13.13
N TYR A 41 0.70 8.61 -13.30
CA TYR A 41 1.34 8.36 -14.60
C TYR A 41 0.29 8.11 -15.70
N PRO A 42 0.37 8.74 -16.89
CA PRO A 42 -0.72 8.75 -17.88
C PRO A 42 -1.23 7.38 -18.34
N SER A 43 -0.38 6.35 -18.35
CA SER A 43 -0.85 5.00 -18.75
C SER A 43 -1.77 4.34 -17.73
N VAL A 44 -1.81 4.82 -16.49
CA VAL A 44 -2.73 4.35 -15.45
C VAL A 44 -4.18 4.51 -15.89
N PHE A 45 -4.50 5.61 -16.57
CA PHE A 45 -5.84 5.92 -17.09
C PHE A 45 -6.30 5.02 -18.24
N ARG A 46 -5.44 4.10 -18.71
CA ARG A 46 -5.78 3.07 -19.72
C ARG A 46 -6.07 1.71 -19.09
N PHE A 47 -6.04 1.61 -17.77
CA PHE A 47 -6.40 0.37 -17.08
C PHE A 47 -7.87 0.04 -17.37
N SER A 48 -8.12 -1.16 -17.91
CA SER A 48 -9.48 -1.65 -18.16
C SER A 48 -10.14 -2.03 -16.84
N CYS A 49 -11.00 -1.17 -16.35
CA CYS A 49 -11.74 -1.32 -15.09
C CYS A 49 -13.19 -0.85 -15.25
N LYS A 50 -14.00 -1.04 -14.22
CA LYS A 50 -15.40 -0.63 -14.20
C LYS A 50 -15.54 0.89 -14.26
N GLU A 51 -14.73 1.59 -13.47
CA GLU A 51 -14.81 3.04 -13.30
C GLU A 51 -13.48 3.59 -12.78
N ILE A 52 -13.20 4.86 -13.05
CA ILE A 52 -12.05 5.59 -12.49
C ILE A 52 -12.57 6.70 -11.61
N VAL A 53 -12.23 6.64 -10.33
CA VAL A 53 -12.50 7.69 -9.34
C VAL A 53 -11.22 8.52 -9.16
N LEU A 54 -11.34 9.84 -9.27
CA LEU A 54 -10.24 10.77 -9.19
C LEU A 54 -10.24 11.51 -7.85
N SER A 55 -9.08 11.59 -7.22
CA SER A 55 -8.80 12.53 -6.14
C SER A 55 -7.92 13.67 -6.62
N ASP A 56 -7.96 14.79 -5.91
CA ASP A 56 -7.04 15.89 -6.12
C ASP A 56 -5.64 15.51 -5.61
N SER A 57 -4.62 16.18 -6.17
CA SER A 57 -3.25 15.95 -5.75
C SER A 57 -2.81 16.94 -4.66
N TRP A 58 -1.97 16.47 -3.73
CA TRP A 58 -1.31 17.31 -2.73
C TRP A 58 -0.19 18.19 -3.31
N TYR A 59 0.28 17.89 -4.52
CA TYR A 59 1.31 18.68 -5.19
C TYR A 59 0.80 20.10 -5.51
N PRO A 60 1.66 21.14 -5.38
CA PRO A 60 1.26 22.54 -5.59
C PRO A 60 0.57 22.80 -6.92
N VAL A 61 1.07 22.21 -8.01
CA VAL A 61 0.46 22.33 -9.34
C VAL A 61 -0.91 21.67 -9.40
N GLY A 62 -1.07 20.49 -8.84
CA GLY A 62 -2.36 19.81 -8.75
C GLY A 62 -3.38 20.60 -7.94
N ARG A 63 -2.96 21.18 -6.82
CA ARG A 63 -3.80 22.06 -5.99
C ARG A 63 -4.23 23.31 -6.74
N TYR A 64 -3.31 23.94 -7.48
CA TYR A 64 -3.64 25.09 -8.32
C TYR A 64 -4.75 24.78 -9.33
N PHE A 65 -4.67 23.63 -10.01
CA PHE A 65 -5.73 23.20 -10.94
C PHE A 65 -7.04 22.84 -10.23
N ALA A 66 -6.99 22.22 -9.07
CA ALA A 66 -8.18 21.95 -8.28
C ALA A 66 -8.90 23.23 -7.84
N ASP A 67 -8.17 24.29 -7.50
CA ASP A 67 -8.73 25.58 -7.13
C ASP A 67 -9.33 26.35 -8.32
N LYS A 68 -8.88 26.05 -9.54
CA LYS A 68 -9.40 26.67 -10.79
C LYS A 68 -10.50 25.86 -11.46
N GLY A 69 -10.67 24.60 -11.08
CA GLY A 69 -11.62 23.68 -11.70
C GLY A 69 -12.56 23.03 -10.67
N LEU A 70 -12.99 21.82 -10.99
CA LEU A 70 -13.81 21.01 -10.10
C LEU A 70 -12.93 20.32 -9.04
N LYS A 71 -13.14 20.66 -7.78
CA LYS A 71 -12.53 19.94 -6.66
C LYS A 71 -13.14 18.55 -6.56
N LYS A 72 -12.27 17.55 -6.45
CA LYS A 72 -12.64 16.12 -6.36
C LYS A 72 -12.55 15.59 -4.93
N GLY A 73 -11.87 16.34 -4.05
CA GLY A 73 -11.53 15.92 -2.71
C GLY A 73 -10.11 15.33 -2.61
N LEU A 74 -9.58 15.39 -1.41
CA LEU A 74 -8.23 14.91 -1.09
C LEU A 74 -8.34 13.67 -0.21
N LEU A 75 -7.51 12.67 -0.48
CA LEU A 75 -7.27 11.55 0.42
C LEU A 75 -6.03 11.83 1.26
N GLY A 76 -6.01 11.31 2.48
CA GLY A 76 -4.84 11.38 3.34
C GLY A 76 -3.65 10.67 2.71
N THR A 77 -2.48 11.32 2.73
CA THR A 77 -1.24 10.77 2.17
C THR A 77 -0.15 10.74 3.24
N GLY A 78 0.25 9.54 3.62
CA GLY A 78 1.36 9.31 4.56
C GLY A 78 2.64 8.83 3.87
N GLY A 79 2.72 8.95 2.54
CA GLY A 79 3.84 8.49 1.73
C GLY A 79 3.76 7.03 1.26
N SER A 80 2.72 6.31 1.65
CA SER A 80 2.39 4.98 1.14
C SER A 80 0.96 4.97 0.59
N ILE A 81 0.72 4.23 -0.49
CA ILE A 81 -0.63 4.09 -1.05
C ILE A 81 -1.62 3.47 -0.05
N ALA A 82 -1.14 2.65 0.87
CA ALA A 82 -1.95 2.06 1.93
C ALA A 82 -2.60 3.11 2.84
N THR A 83 -1.95 4.26 3.03
CA THR A 83 -2.51 5.36 3.82
C THR A 83 -3.70 6.03 3.12
N SER A 84 -3.61 6.22 1.81
CA SER A 84 -4.72 6.75 1.01
C SER A 84 -5.88 5.76 0.92
N ALA A 85 -5.59 4.46 0.80
CA ALA A 85 -6.61 3.41 0.82
C ALA A 85 -7.34 3.35 2.17
N TRP A 86 -6.61 3.47 3.28
CA TRP A 86 -7.19 3.52 4.62
C TRP A 86 -8.12 4.73 4.78
N ASP A 87 -7.68 5.91 4.36
CA ASP A 87 -8.49 7.14 4.46
C ASP A 87 -9.73 7.08 3.56
N PHE A 88 -9.63 6.43 2.40
CA PHE A 88 -10.78 6.16 1.54
C PHE A 88 -11.79 5.22 2.21
N CYS A 89 -11.33 4.13 2.83
CA CYS A 89 -12.22 3.24 3.59
C CYS A 89 -12.96 3.98 4.70
N ARG A 90 -12.25 4.85 5.43
CA ARG A 90 -12.84 5.72 6.46
C ARG A 90 -13.87 6.67 5.85
N PHE A 91 -13.54 7.32 4.74
CA PHE A 91 -14.44 8.22 4.00
C PHE A 91 -15.71 7.50 3.53
N CYS A 92 -15.60 6.26 3.09
CA CYS A 92 -16.73 5.40 2.72
C CYS A 92 -17.56 4.93 3.92
N GLY A 93 -17.17 5.25 5.15
CA GLY A 93 -17.89 4.88 6.37
C GLY A 93 -17.72 3.41 6.78
N CYS A 94 -16.62 2.78 6.41
CA CYS A 94 -16.31 1.42 6.86
C CYS A 94 -16.25 1.34 8.38
N LYS A 95 -16.97 0.39 8.95
CA LYS A 95 -17.10 0.21 10.40
C LYS A 95 -15.85 -0.42 11.05
N ARG A 96 -15.09 -1.17 10.29
CA ARG A 96 -13.82 -1.78 10.67
C ARG A 96 -12.91 -1.80 9.45
N ILE A 97 -11.62 -1.55 9.66
CA ILE A 97 -10.61 -1.60 8.60
C ILE A 97 -9.57 -2.65 8.97
N PHE A 98 -9.28 -3.57 8.06
CA PHE A 98 -8.30 -4.62 8.25
C PHE A 98 -7.12 -4.42 7.31
N LEU A 99 -5.91 -4.38 7.87
CA LEU A 99 -4.66 -4.26 7.13
C LEU A 99 -4.06 -5.64 6.91
N ALA A 100 -3.97 -6.06 5.65
CA ALA A 100 -3.30 -7.30 5.23
C ALA A 100 -2.08 -6.95 4.38
N GLY A 101 -0.90 -7.48 4.73
CA GLY A 101 0.35 -7.25 3.98
C GLY A 101 0.92 -5.83 4.09
N VAL A 102 0.49 -5.06 5.09
CA VAL A 102 1.10 -3.76 5.43
C VAL A 102 2.16 -4.01 6.51
N ASP A 103 3.29 -4.60 6.10
CA ASP A 103 4.28 -5.11 7.04
C ASP A 103 5.10 -4.01 7.71
N LEU A 104 5.35 -2.90 7.01
CA LEU A 104 6.16 -1.74 7.46
C LEU A 104 7.52 -2.13 8.04
N GLY A 105 8.09 -3.18 7.48
CA GLY A 105 9.36 -3.76 7.83
C GLY A 105 9.68 -4.94 6.93
N PHE A 106 10.71 -5.69 7.28
CA PHE A 106 11.23 -6.77 6.47
C PHE A 106 11.13 -8.11 7.23
N PRO A 107 9.94 -8.73 7.29
CA PRO A 107 9.76 -10.04 7.92
C PRO A 107 10.72 -11.06 7.29
N GLN A 108 11.48 -11.77 8.12
CA GLN A 108 12.48 -12.76 7.64
C GLN A 108 13.47 -12.17 6.61
N LYS A 109 13.74 -10.85 6.66
CA LYS A 109 14.59 -10.10 5.72
C LYS A 109 14.08 -10.08 4.27
N LYS A 110 12.79 -10.35 4.04
CA LYS A 110 12.16 -10.27 2.72
C LYS A 110 11.75 -8.83 2.46
N THR A 111 12.14 -8.28 1.30
CA THR A 111 11.89 -6.89 0.93
C THR A 111 10.63 -6.69 0.09
N HIS A 112 10.25 -7.72 -0.67
CA HIS A 112 9.10 -7.66 -1.57
C HIS A 112 8.37 -9.01 -1.60
N ALA A 113 7.10 -8.99 -1.96
CA ALA A 113 6.32 -10.20 -2.17
C ALA A 113 6.83 -10.97 -3.40
N LYS A 114 6.76 -12.30 -3.35
CA LYS A 114 7.08 -13.17 -4.48
C LYS A 114 6.20 -12.84 -5.69
N GLY A 115 6.83 -12.75 -6.86
CA GLY A 115 6.14 -12.39 -8.11
C GLY A 115 5.80 -10.91 -8.25
N SER A 116 6.39 -10.05 -7.41
CA SER A 116 6.27 -8.59 -7.56
C SER A 116 7.06 -8.09 -8.78
N THR A 117 6.69 -6.92 -9.29
CA THR A 117 7.45 -6.25 -10.38
C THR A 117 8.90 -5.94 -9.99
N PHE A 118 9.19 -5.81 -8.69
CA PHE A 118 10.56 -5.69 -8.21
C PHE A 118 11.35 -6.97 -8.47
N GLU A 119 10.83 -8.14 -8.11
CA GLU A 119 11.49 -9.42 -8.38
C GLU A 119 11.63 -9.66 -9.87
N GLU A 120 10.59 -9.42 -10.66
CA GLU A 120 10.65 -9.52 -12.13
C GLU A 120 11.81 -8.70 -12.69
N LYS A 121 11.92 -7.42 -12.29
CA LYS A 121 13.02 -6.55 -12.70
C LYS A 121 14.37 -7.09 -12.29
N VAL A 122 14.51 -7.49 -11.03
CA VAL A 122 15.78 -7.98 -10.48
C VAL A 122 16.23 -9.25 -11.20
N HIS A 123 15.33 -10.21 -11.42
CA HIS A 123 15.67 -11.45 -12.12
C HIS A 123 15.98 -11.24 -13.60
N THR A 124 15.31 -10.30 -14.28
CA THR A 124 15.61 -10.00 -15.69
C THR A 124 16.92 -9.25 -15.90
N THR A 125 17.42 -8.56 -14.87
CA THR A 125 18.69 -7.82 -14.93
C THR A 125 19.85 -8.54 -14.23
N ALA A 126 19.59 -9.67 -13.59
CA ALA A 126 20.60 -10.45 -12.89
C ALA A 126 21.59 -11.12 -13.87
N ASP A 127 22.85 -11.14 -13.48
CA ASP A 127 23.92 -11.87 -14.18
C ASP A 127 24.84 -12.59 -13.17
N ARG A 128 25.90 -13.23 -13.67
CA ARG A 128 26.85 -13.98 -12.82
C ARG A 128 27.58 -13.10 -11.80
N LEU A 129 27.80 -11.82 -12.11
CA LEU A 129 28.52 -10.88 -11.25
C LEU A 129 27.56 -10.09 -10.34
N HIS A 130 26.30 -9.98 -10.75
CA HIS A 130 25.23 -9.28 -10.04
C HIS A 130 24.02 -10.20 -9.87
N PRO A 131 24.10 -11.20 -8.96
CA PRO A 131 23.01 -12.12 -8.73
C PRO A 131 21.80 -11.40 -8.12
N ALA A 132 20.61 -11.92 -8.35
CA ALA A 132 19.33 -11.33 -7.91
C ALA A 132 19.29 -11.05 -6.40
N GLU A 133 19.90 -11.92 -5.60
CA GLU A 133 19.97 -11.81 -4.14
C GLU A 133 20.69 -10.53 -3.68
N THR A 134 21.69 -10.07 -4.42
CA THR A 134 22.41 -8.81 -4.10
C THR A 134 21.47 -7.62 -4.13
N SER A 135 20.53 -7.60 -5.07
CA SER A 135 19.52 -6.52 -5.15
C SER A 135 18.56 -6.54 -3.95
N GLY A 136 18.20 -7.74 -3.46
CA GLY A 136 17.41 -7.89 -2.23
C GLY A 136 18.14 -7.34 -1.01
N VAL A 137 19.44 -7.68 -0.85
CA VAL A 137 20.28 -7.14 0.23
C VAL A 137 20.43 -5.62 0.11
N SER A 138 20.69 -5.10 -1.09
CA SER A 138 20.79 -3.66 -1.32
C SER A 138 19.49 -2.92 -1.00
N ALA A 139 18.33 -3.50 -1.33
CA ALA A 139 17.04 -2.93 -1.00
C ALA A 139 16.78 -2.90 0.52
N LEU A 140 17.23 -3.93 1.25
CA LEU A 140 17.10 -4.01 2.71
C LEU A 140 17.84 -2.87 3.43
N PHE A 141 18.98 -2.43 2.88
CA PHE A 141 19.84 -1.40 3.47
C PHE A 141 19.84 -0.09 2.67
N SER A 142 18.86 0.12 1.79
CA SER A 142 18.77 1.32 0.94
C SER A 142 18.42 2.61 1.69
N ALA A 143 17.93 2.50 2.93
CA ALA A 143 17.66 3.62 3.83
C ALA A 143 18.21 3.31 5.24
N PRO A 144 18.39 4.31 6.11
CA PRO A 144 18.78 4.08 7.50
C PRO A 144 17.82 3.09 8.17
N TYR A 145 18.34 1.94 8.54
CA TYR A 145 17.57 0.88 9.18
C TYR A 145 17.59 0.96 10.70
N SER A 146 16.63 0.33 11.32
CA SER A 146 16.54 0.18 12.77
C SER A 146 15.77 -1.09 13.11
N LEU A 147 15.78 -1.48 14.38
CA LEU A 147 14.96 -2.57 14.86
C LEU A 147 13.60 -2.04 15.34
N GLY A 148 12.55 -2.74 14.97
CA GLY A 148 11.21 -2.62 15.51
C GLY A 148 10.78 -3.94 16.14
N THR A 149 9.54 -3.99 16.63
CA THR A 149 8.94 -5.20 17.21
C THR A 149 7.69 -5.55 16.42
N SER A 150 7.54 -6.79 16.02
CA SER A 150 6.33 -7.28 15.35
C SER A 150 5.19 -7.52 16.35
N TYR A 151 3.96 -7.74 15.85
CA TYR A 151 2.85 -8.14 16.70
C TYR A 151 3.09 -9.47 17.43
N ALA A 152 3.90 -10.36 16.85
CA ALA A 152 4.34 -11.59 17.51
C ALA A 152 5.40 -11.38 18.61
N GLY A 153 5.86 -10.15 18.82
CA GLY A 153 6.91 -9.82 19.80
C GLY A 153 8.33 -10.04 19.30
N ASN A 154 8.53 -10.45 18.06
CA ASN A 154 9.84 -10.70 17.48
C ASN A 154 10.51 -9.39 17.00
N PRO A 155 11.85 -9.29 17.10
CA PRO A 155 12.58 -8.18 16.50
C PRO A 155 12.47 -8.26 14.96
N MET A 156 12.30 -7.09 14.34
CA MET A 156 12.16 -6.96 12.90
C MET A 156 12.96 -5.77 12.38
N ILE A 157 13.63 -5.94 11.25
CA ILE A 157 14.28 -4.83 10.57
C ILE A 157 13.20 -3.94 9.93
N THR A 158 13.30 -2.66 10.16
CA THR A 158 12.48 -1.62 9.51
C THR A 158 13.39 -0.46 9.09
N ASP A 159 12.90 0.49 8.33
CA ASP A 159 13.65 1.68 7.95
C ASP A 159 12.92 2.98 8.29
N SER A 160 13.60 4.11 8.09
CA SER A 160 13.06 5.43 8.40
C SER A 160 11.78 5.75 7.63
N ARG A 161 11.64 5.27 6.38
CA ARG A 161 10.43 5.49 5.55
C ARG A 161 9.25 4.72 6.12
N MET A 162 9.47 3.44 6.45
CA MET A 162 8.43 2.58 7.00
C MET A 162 7.98 3.03 8.39
N LYS A 163 8.92 3.56 9.20
CA LYS A 163 8.56 4.20 10.47
C LYS A 163 7.72 5.45 10.29
N LEU A 164 7.99 6.25 9.25
CA LEU A 164 7.16 7.41 8.92
C LEU A 164 5.73 6.97 8.58
N TYR A 165 5.57 5.89 7.82
CA TYR A 165 4.24 5.34 7.49
C TYR A 165 3.55 4.79 8.74
N ALA A 166 4.28 4.08 9.61
CA ALA A 166 3.74 3.58 10.88
C ALA A 166 3.25 4.73 11.77
N TRP A 167 4.04 5.80 11.90
CA TRP A 167 3.66 7.00 12.63
C TRP A 167 2.42 7.68 12.05
N TRP A 168 2.29 7.72 10.73
CA TRP A 168 1.09 8.25 10.08
C TRP A 168 -0.15 7.45 10.48
N PHE A 169 -0.09 6.12 10.41
CA PHE A 169 -1.18 5.25 10.86
C PHE A 169 -1.51 5.46 12.33
N GLU A 170 -0.51 5.45 13.21
CA GLU A 170 -0.69 5.70 14.64
C GLU A 170 -1.45 7.01 14.89
N SER A 171 -1.02 8.10 14.27
CA SER A 171 -1.61 9.42 14.45
C SER A 171 -3.05 9.49 13.93
N HIS A 172 -3.31 8.88 12.76
CA HIS A 172 -4.63 8.94 12.13
C HIS A 172 -5.64 8.01 12.79
N VAL A 173 -5.23 6.81 13.17
CA VAL A 173 -6.10 5.89 13.92
C VAL A 173 -6.48 6.49 15.28
N ALA A 174 -5.54 7.14 15.97
CA ALA A 174 -5.83 7.84 17.22
C ALA A 174 -6.81 9.02 17.04
N SER A 175 -6.75 9.70 15.89
CA SER A 175 -7.62 10.84 15.58
C SER A 175 -9.01 10.44 15.05
N HIS A 176 -9.17 9.17 14.66
CA HIS A 176 -10.38 8.64 14.02
C HIS A 176 -10.89 7.36 14.70
N PRO A 177 -11.35 7.46 15.95
CA PRO A 177 -11.84 6.30 16.72
C PRO A 177 -13.09 5.65 16.10
N GLU A 178 -13.79 6.35 15.21
CA GLU A 178 -14.92 5.82 14.45
C GLU A 178 -14.54 4.77 13.40
N ALA A 179 -13.23 4.66 13.06
CA ALA A 179 -12.69 3.71 12.10
C ALA A 179 -11.69 2.75 12.74
N PRO A 180 -12.12 1.86 13.67
CA PRO A 180 -11.23 0.93 14.34
C PRO A 180 -10.48 0.08 13.32
N THR A 181 -9.16 0.05 13.48
CA THR A 181 -8.23 -0.55 12.53
C THR A 181 -7.49 -1.72 13.16
N TYR A 182 -7.31 -2.79 12.41
CA TYR A 182 -6.69 -4.03 12.86
C TYR A 182 -5.64 -4.49 11.86
N SER A 183 -4.58 -5.14 12.34
CA SER A 183 -3.62 -5.87 11.50
C SER A 183 -4.01 -7.34 11.45
N LEU A 184 -3.98 -7.94 10.26
CA LEU A 184 -4.15 -9.39 10.06
C LEU A 184 -2.83 -10.14 10.04
N THR A 185 -1.68 -9.44 10.08
CA THR A 185 -0.35 -10.03 9.91
C THR A 185 0.44 -9.94 11.20
N LYS A 186 0.64 -11.08 11.88
CA LYS A 186 1.41 -11.15 13.14
C LYS A 186 2.88 -10.77 13.01
N ASP A 187 3.46 -10.97 11.82
CA ASP A 187 4.86 -10.68 11.53
C ASP A 187 5.11 -9.26 11.02
N SER A 188 4.07 -8.41 10.93
CA SER A 188 4.19 -6.99 10.59
C SER A 188 4.62 -6.15 11.79
N LEU A 189 5.17 -4.96 11.53
CA LEU A 189 5.56 -3.99 12.57
C LEU A 189 4.34 -3.63 13.43
N LYS A 190 4.51 -3.75 14.75
CA LYS A 190 3.46 -3.35 15.70
C LYS A 190 3.29 -1.83 15.69
N ILE A 191 2.08 -1.38 15.36
CA ILE A 191 1.70 0.03 15.33
C ILE A 191 0.83 0.30 16.55
N PRO A 192 1.17 1.31 17.39
CA PRO A 192 0.31 1.72 18.51
C PRO A 192 -1.10 2.07 18.03
N GLY A 193 -2.12 1.66 18.78
CA GLY A 193 -3.52 1.90 18.42
C GLY A 193 -4.12 0.93 17.41
N ILE A 194 -3.32 0.09 16.76
CA ILE A 194 -3.78 -0.98 15.86
C ILE A 194 -3.57 -2.32 16.55
N ALA A 195 -4.65 -3.07 16.78
CA ALA A 195 -4.56 -4.40 17.38
C ALA A 195 -4.37 -5.48 16.31
N LEU A 196 -3.74 -6.59 16.70
CA LEU A 196 -3.75 -7.80 15.88
C LEU A 196 -5.15 -8.44 15.94
N PHE A 197 -5.69 -8.83 14.81
CA PHE A 197 -6.94 -9.57 14.70
C PHE A 197 -6.67 -10.93 14.06
N PRO A 198 -7.12 -12.05 14.66
CA PRO A 198 -6.92 -13.37 14.10
C PRO A 198 -7.66 -13.52 12.76
N LEU A 199 -6.93 -13.97 11.71
CA LEU A 199 -7.53 -14.15 10.38
C LEU A 199 -8.64 -15.20 10.41
N GLU A 200 -8.46 -16.26 11.17
CA GLU A 200 -9.43 -17.34 11.33
C GLU A 200 -10.78 -16.81 11.84
N GLU A 201 -10.74 -15.95 12.85
CA GLU A 201 -11.95 -15.33 13.40
C GLU A 201 -12.65 -14.42 12.37
N LEU A 202 -11.87 -13.70 11.55
CA LEU A 202 -12.44 -12.87 10.47
C LEU A 202 -13.16 -13.72 9.42
N LEU A 203 -12.59 -14.88 9.05
CA LEU A 203 -13.18 -15.79 8.07
C LEU A 203 -14.47 -16.42 8.62
N GLU A 204 -14.48 -16.86 9.86
CA GLU A 204 -15.68 -17.42 10.53
C GLU A 204 -16.83 -16.40 10.59
N GLN A 205 -16.53 -15.12 10.89
CA GLN A 205 -17.54 -14.06 10.95
C GLN A 205 -18.18 -13.75 9.58
N ASN A 206 -17.51 -14.08 8.49
CA ASN A 206 -17.98 -13.80 7.13
C ASN A 206 -18.50 -15.06 6.40
N GLY A 207 -18.61 -16.19 7.10
CA GLY A 207 -19.24 -17.42 6.58
C GLY A 207 -18.41 -18.13 5.50
N ALA A 208 -17.08 -18.01 5.56
CA ALA A 208 -16.16 -18.69 4.67
C ALA A 208 -15.68 -20.02 5.26
#